data_d781fbdc3a84bc7e3f5aa27d67f24ec6
#
_entry.id   d781fbdc3a84bc7e3f5aa27d67f24ec6
#
_cell.length_a   1.000
_cell.length_b   1.000
_cell.length_c   1.000
_cell.angle_alpha   90.00
_cell.angle_beta   90.00
_cell.angle_gamma   90.00
#
_symmetry.space_group_name_H-M   'P 1'
#
loop_
_entity.id
_entity.type
_entity.pdbx_description
1 polymer ?
#
loop_
_entity_poly.entity_id
_entity_poly.type
_entity_poly.pdbx_seq_one_letter_code
_entity_poly.pdbx_strand_id
1 'polypeptide(L)'
;LRCKPVRSTRSQVEAIRDGMNPGLTLIIGPPGTGKTDVAVQIIANIYQNFPANRTLLIAHSNSALNDLFEKILERNVPARHLVRLGGGERELDLTGSFSQLGRVDATLARRLELLEEIQRLVTSLRDGFRHSGSEVEVAFCTCEAAEYLEQTCVDVRINKFEQIIYNLGSNQTVMAIIDAFPFGDFFAQATRSSVSGDEKIASTLFNTCQTSCQALNVARACFQHIREIFSELRQYRGFELLRTQKQRTNYLLTNQARIIAMTCTHAALIRKDLVDLGFKYDAIVVEEAAQMLEIEAFIPLVLQHCSGNKSQLERVVLIGDHHQLPP
;
A
#
# COMPACT_ATOMS: atom_id res chain seq x y z
N LEU A 1 -2.36 -15.28 0.51
CA LEU A 1 -1.12 -15.90 -0.04
C LEU A 1 -0.27 -16.40 1.14
N ARG A 2 -0.17 -17.74 1.32
CA ARG A 2 0.75 -18.32 2.31
C ARG A 2 2.16 -18.26 1.71
N CYS A 3 2.95 -17.28 2.13
CA CYS A 3 4.38 -17.28 1.84
C CYS A 3 4.98 -18.58 2.40
N LYS A 4 5.66 -19.35 1.56
CA LYS A 4 6.45 -20.50 2.04
C LYS A 4 7.51 -19.96 3.00
N PRO A 5 7.64 -20.49 4.23
CA PRO A 5 8.67 -20.03 5.14
C PRO A 5 10.04 -20.33 4.56
N VAL A 6 10.78 -19.30 4.20
CA VAL A 6 12.19 -19.40 3.76
C VAL A 6 13.05 -19.43 5.01
N ARG A 7 13.85 -20.47 5.17
CA ARG A 7 14.83 -20.56 6.25
C ARG A 7 16.09 -19.80 5.85
N SER A 8 16.35 -18.71 6.53
CA SER A 8 17.60 -17.95 6.37
C SER A 8 18.73 -18.59 7.16
N THR A 9 19.97 -18.52 6.64
CA THR A 9 21.17 -18.90 7.37
C THR A 9 21.46 -17.89 8.49
N ARG A 10 22.33 -18.26 9.44
CA ARG A 10 22.70 -17.36 10.54
C ARG A 10 23.29 -16.05 10.03
N SER A 11 24.21 -16.11 9.06
CA SER A 11 24.82 -14.93 8.45
C SER A 11 23.83 -14.05 7.71
N GLN A 12 22.83 -14.63 7.02
CA GLN A 12 21.74 -13.86 6.39
C GLN A 12 20.87 -13.15 7.44
N VAL A 13 20.58 -13.81 8.57
CA VAL A 13 19.80 -13.18 9.67
C VAL A 13 20.58 -12.02 10.29
N GLU A 14 21.89 -12.18 10.50
CA GLU A 14 22.75 -11.12 10.99
C GLU A 14 22.77 -9.95 10.00
N ALA A 15 22.99 -10.20 8.71
CA ALA A 15 22.95 -9.18 7.65
C ALA A 15 21.61 -8.42 7.58
N ILE A 16 20.47 -9.14 7.71
CA ILE A 16 19.15 -8.51 7.75
C ILE A 16 19.01 -7.61 8.98
N ARG A 17 19.46 -8.06 10.14
CA ARG A 17 19.41 -7.29 11.38
C ARG A 17 20.25 -6.03 11.30
N ASP A 18 21.47 -6.14 10.77
CA ASP A 18 22.40 -5.01 10.63
C ASP A 18 21.84 -3.98 9.62
N GLY A 19 21.29 -4.44 8.48
CA GLY A 19 20.65 -3.55 7.49
C GLY A 19 19.40 -2.83 7.99
N MET A 20 18.80 -3.28 9.09
CA MET A 20 17.68 -2.59 9.75
C MET A 20 18.15 -1.45 10.66
N ASN A 21 19.40 -1.48 11.11
CA ASN A 21 19.95 -0.47 12.01
C ASN A 21 20.36 0.80 11.23
N PRO A 22 20.31 1.98 11.87
CA PRO A 22 20.86 3.20 11.28
C PRO A 22 22.37 3.08 11.05
N GLY A 23 22.86 3.65 9.96
CA GLY A 23 24.27 3.67 9.60
C GLY A 23 24.56 3.03 8.25
N LEU A 24 25.82 2.66 8.04
CA LEU A 24 26.31 1.99 6.83
C LEU A 24 26.46 0.48 7.09
N THR A 25 25.76 -0.31 6.28
CA THR A 25 25.87 -1.78 6.28
C THR A 25 26.43 -2.26 4.95
N LEU A 26 27.48 -3.07 5.00
CA LEU A 26 28.09 -3.71 3.84
C LEU A 26 27.74 -5.20 3.87
N ILE A 27 27.09 -5.69 2.81
CA ILE A 27 26.72 -7.11 2.65
C ILE A 27 27.51 -7.69 1.48
N ILE A 28 28.49 -8.52 1.81
CA ILE A 28 29.38 -9.12 0.83
C ILE A 28 29.15 -10.62 0.79
N GLY A 29 29.05 -11.17 -0.42
CA GLY A 29 28.93 -12.61 -0.59
C GLY A 29 29.04 -13.05 -2.04
N PRO A 30 29.51 -14.29 -2.30
CA PRO A 30 29.62 -14.83 -3.65
C PRO A 30 28.25 -15.02 -4.33
N PRO A 31 28.20 -15.32 -5.63
CA PRO A 31 26.98 -15.63 -6.35
C PRO A 31 26.22 -16.78 -5.68
N GLY A 32 24.88 -16.73 -5.74
CA GLY A 32 24.03 -17.80 -5.19
C GLY A 32 23.86 -17.83 -3.67
N THR A 33 24.47 -16.90 -2.92
CA THR A 33 24.33 -16.84 -1.44
C THR A 33 23.04 -16.16 -0.96
N GLY A 34 22.16 -15.76 -1.86
CA GLY A 34 20.87 -15.13 -1.53
C GLY A 34 20.98 -13.66 -1.14
N LYS A 35 21.98 -12.91 -1.64
CA LYS A 35 22.13 -11.47 -1.38
C LYS A 35 20.87 -10.68 -1.72
N THR A 36 20.30 -10.93 -2.89
CA THR A 36 19.04 -10.28 -3.33
C THR A 36 17.87 -10.59 -2.40
N ASP A 37 17.77 -11.84 -1.89
CA ASP A 37 16.71 -12.21 -0.95
C ASP A 37 16.90 -11.53 0.42
N VAL A 38 18.15 -11.32 0.84
CA VAL A 38 18.50 -10.52 2.04
C VAL A 38 18.10 -9.05 1.81
N ALA A 39 18.42 -8.47 0.63
CA ALA A 39 18.00 -7.12 0.26
C ALA A 39 16.47 -6.96 0.34
N VAL A 40 15.73 -7.85 -0.31
CA VAL A 40 14.26 -7.88 -0.31
C VAL A 40 13.71 -7.95 1.11
N GLN A 41 14.31 -8.78 1.97
CA GLN A 41 13.85 -8.91 3.35
C GLN A 41 14.14 -7.65 4.18
N ILE A 42 15.30 -7.01 3.99
CA ILE A 42 15.62 -5.72 4.64
C ILE A 42 14.59 -4.66 4.21
N ILE A 43 14.33 -4.51 2.91
CA ILE A 43 13.40 -3.54 2.37
C ILE A 43 11.97 -3.78 2.89
N ALA A 44 11.51 -5.04 2.88
CA ALA A 44 10.20 -5.41 3.39
C ALA A 44 10.08 -5.11 4.90
N ASN A 45 11.12 -5.40 5.67
CA ASN A 45 11.15 -5.11 7.10
C ASN A 45 11.16 -3.59 7.39
N ILE A 46 11.95 -2.80 6.65
CA ILE A 46 11.94 -1.33 6.75
C ILE A 46 10.53 -0.81 6.43
N TYR A 47 9.93 -1.30 5.35
CA TYR A 47 8.59 -0.90 4.94
C TYR A 47 7.55 -1.17 6.03
N GLN A 48 7.60 -2.33 6.70
CA GLN A 48 6.62 -2.75 7.70
C GLN A 48 6.84 -2.08 9.06
N ASN A 49 8.08 -1.98 9.52
CA ASN A 49 8.39 -1.52 10.87
C ASN A 49 8.53 0.01 10.96
N PHE A 50 8.83 0.69 9.85
CA PHE A 50 8.98 2.15 9.81
C PHE A 50 8.00 2.77 8.80
N PRO A 51 6.72 2.94 9.17
CA PRO A 51 5.66 3.35 8.23
C PRO A 51 5.87 4.73 7.62
N ALA A 52 6.63 5.61 8.25
CA ALA A 52 6.97 6.93 7.73
C ALA A 52 8.18 6.93 6.80
N ASN A 53 9.03 5.88 6.85
CA ASN A 53 10.27 5.85 6.11
C ASN A 53 10.07 5.56 4.63
N ARG A 54 10.94 6.15 3.83
CA ARG A 54 11.01 6.01 2.38
C ARG A 54 12.35 5.39 1.99
N THR A 55 12.31 4.40 1.12
CA THR A 55 13.49 3.65 0.69
C THR A 55 13.77 3.91 -0.78
N LEU A 56 14.99 4.30 -1.08
CA LEU A 56 15.53 4.41 -2.42
C LEU A 56 16.27 3.12 -2.78
N LEU A 57 15.89 2.50 -3.90
CA LEU A 57 16.57 1.32 -4.45
C LEU A 57 17.41 1.73 -5.64
N ILE A 58 18.67 1.38 -5.60
CA ILE A 58 19.62 1.65 -6.69
C ILE A 58 20.24 0.33 -7.12
N ALA A 59 20.38 0.12 -8.43
CA ALA A 59 21.18 -0.93 -9.01
C ALA A 59 21.98 -0.40 -10.19
N HIS A 60 23.04 -1.11 -10.56
CA HIS A 60 23.83 -0.79 -11.75
C HIS A 60 23.02 -1.03 -13.02
N SER A 61 22.38 -2.20 -13.13
CA SER A 61 21.64 -2.64 -14.31
C SER A 61 20.11 -2.58 -14.12
N ASN A 62 19.38 -2.45 -15.24
CA ASN A 62 17.92 -2.56 -15.24
C ASN A 62 17.46 -3.96 -14.84
N SER A 63 18.17 -5.02 -15.30
CA SER A 63 17.82 -6.41 -15.01
C SER A 63 17.88 -6.67 -13.49
N ALA A 64 19.01 -6.36 -12.84
CA ALA A 64 19.15 -6.56 -11.39
C ALA A 64 18.09 -5.80 -10.59
N LEU A 65 17.79 -4.56 -11.04
CA LEU A 65 16.79 -3.74 -10.37
C LEU A 65 15.36 -4.29 -10.58
N ASN A 66 15.05 -4.83 -11.74
CA ASN A 66 13.75 -5.43 -12.03
C ASN A 66 13.57 -6.73 -11.24
N ASP A 67 14.57 -7.60 -11.17
CA ASP A 67 14.55 -8.83 -10.36
C ASP A 67 14.30 -8.52 -8.88
N LEU A 68 14.97 -7.49 -8.35
CA LEU A 68 14.77 -7.03 -6.97
C LEU A 68 13.34 -6.48 -6.78
N PHE A 69 12.86 -5.70 -7.73
CA PHE A 69 11.55 -5.05 -7.68
C PHE A 69 10.40 -6.07 -7.70
N GLU A 70 10.48 -7.10 -8.56
CA GLU A 70 9.51 -8.19 -8.65
C GLU A 70 9.43 -8.97 -7.34
N LYS A 71 10.58 -9.33 -6.77
CA LYS A 71 10.64 -10.02 -5.48
C LYS A 71 10.05 -9.19 -4.31
N ILE A 72 10.17 -7.86 -4.36
CA ILE A 72 9.55 -6.98 -3.35
C ILE A 72 8.02 -7.03 -3.43
N LEU A 73 7.45 -7.11 -4.64
CA LEU A 73 6.01 -7.23 -4.83
C LEU A 73 5.43 -8.52 -4.20
N GLU A 74 6.23 -9.60 -4.14
CA GLU A 74 5.84 -10.85 -3.49
C GLU A 74 5.78 -10.75 -1.94
N ARG A 75 6.31 -9.65 -1.35
CA ARG A 75 6.45 -9.47 0.12
C ARG A 75 5.35 -8.63 0.78
N ASN A 76 4.14 -8.64 0.26
CA ASN A 76 3.00 -7.89 0.79
C ASN A 76 3.22 -6.36 0.84
N VAL A 77 4.05 -5.82 -0.06
CA VAL A 77 4.18 -4.38 -0.26
C VAL A 77 3.11 -3.93 -1.26
N PRO A 78 2.18 -3.05 -0.89
CA PRO A 78 1.15 -2.59 -1.81
C PRO A 78 1.75 -1.89 -3.03
N ALA A 79 1.30 -2.28 -4.21
CA ALA A 79 1.77 -1.73 -5.49
C ALA A 79 1.70 -0.18 -5.56
N ARG A 80 0.74 0.44 -4.85
CA ARG A 80 0.57 1.89 -4.78
C ARG A 80 1.76 2.63 -4.15
N HIS A 81 2.58 1.95 -3.35
CA HIS A 81 3.74 2.52 -2.68
C HIS A 81 5.06 2.27 -3.44
N LEU A 82 4.99 1.59 -4.58
CA LEU A 82 6.13 1.24 -5.41
C LEU A 82 6.15 2.06 -6.69
N VAL A 83 7.30 2.65 -7.00
CA VAL A 83 7.53 3.41 -8.24
C VAL A 83 8.87 3.01 -8.84
N ARG A 84 8.87 2.70 -10.14
CA ARG A 84 10.05 2.43 -10.95
C ARG A 84 10.33 3.61 -11.87
N LEU A 85 11.50 4.25 -11.70
CA LEU A 85 11.93 5.38 -12.53
C LEU A 85 12.88 4.89 -13.62
N GLY A 86 12.77 5.47 -14.81
CA GLY A 86 13.61 5.17 -15.96
C GLY A 86 13.01 4.15 -16.92
N GLY A 87 13.71 3.92 -18.05
CA GLY A 87 13.19 3.14 -19.18
C GLY A 87 13.07 1.64 -18.96
N GLY A 88 13.77 1.06 -17.97
CA GLY A 88 13.77 -0.38 -17.69
C GLY A 88 12.44 -0.92 -17.14
N GLU A 89 11.48 -0.05 -16.81
CA GLU A 89 10.13 -0.47 -16.39
C GLU A 89 9.38 -1.25 -17.49
N ARG A 90 9.68 -0.95 -18.77
CA ARG A 90 9.05 -1.65 -19.91
C ARG A 90 9.44 -3.13 -20.03
N GLU A 91 10.50 -3.52 -19.37
CA GLU A 91 11.03 -4.90 -19.35
C GLU A 91 10.45 -5.70 -18.17
N LEU A 92 9.67 -5.07 -17.29
CA LEU A 92 8.98 -5.74 -16.18
C LEU A 92 7.80 -6.56 -16.72
N ASP A 93 7.82 -7.88 -16.48
CA ASP A 93 6.70 -8.78 -16.82
C ASP A 93 5.64 -8.78 -15.69
N LEU A 94 5.04 -7.62 -15.46
CA LEU A 94 4.08 -7.41 -14.38
C LEU A 94 2.74 -6.91 -14.91
N THR A 95 1.68 -7.31 -14.23
CA THR A 95 0.34 -6.77 -14.45
C THR A 95 0.26 -5.32 -13.99
N GLY A 96 0.33 -4.37 -14.92
CA GLY A 96 0.25 -2.93 -14.68
C GLY A 96 1.59 -2.20 -14.72
N SER A 97 1.53 -0.91 -15.00
CA SER A 97 2.71 -0.05 -15.09
C SER A 97 3.12 0.47 -13.72
N PHE A 98 4.41 0.41 -13.43
CA PHE A 98 5.05 0.95 -12.23
C PHE A 98 5.78 2.27 -12.50
N SER A 99 5.71 2.81 -13.72
CA SER A 99 6.16 4.16 -14.02
C SER A 99 5.40 5.22 -13.21
N GLN A 100 5.94 6.42 -13.15
CA GLN A 100 5.25 7.54 -12.49
C GLN A 100 3.84 7.78 -13.06
N LEU A 101 3.71 7.76 -14.39
CA LEU A 101 2.44 7.99 -15.07
C LEU A 101 1.47 6.84 -14.82
N GLY A 102 1.93 5.61 -15.04
CA GLY A 102 1.10 4.42 -14.83
C GLY A 102 0.63 4.27 -13.38
N ARG A 103 1.45 4.66 -12.40
CA ARG A 103 1.03 4.66 -10.99
C ARG A 103 0.01 5.75 -10.67
N VAL A 104 0.13 6.94 -11.28
CA VAL A 104 -0.89 8.00 -11.16
C VAL A 104 -2.21 7.53 -11.76
N ASP A 105 -2.18 6.95 -12.96
CA ASP A 105 -3.39 6.47 -13.65
C ASP A 105 -4.06 5.33 -12.85
N ALA A 106 -3.27 4.38 -12.34
CA ALA A 106 -3.78 3.31 -11.48
C ALA A 106 -4.39 3.85 -10.16
N THR A 107 -3.79 4.89 -9.58
CA THR A 107 -4.30 5.55 -8.38
C THR A 107 -5.64 6.24 -8.65
N LEU A 108 -5.75 6.93 -9.78
CA LEU A 108 -7.00 7.58 -10.17
C LEU A 108 -8.11 6.58 -10.52
N ALA A 109 -7.78 5.47 -11.20
CA ALA A 109 -8.71 4.39 -11.47
C ALA A 109 -9.21 3.76 -10.15
N ARG A 110 -8.29 3.42 -9.24
CA ARG A 110 -8.66 2.85 -7.94
C ARG A 110 -9.53 3.79 -7.11
N ARG A 111 -9.25 5.10 -7.15
CA ARG A 111 -10.10 6.11 -6.51
C ARG A 111 -11.54 6.05 -7.03
N LEU A 112 -11.73 5.93 -8.35
CA LEU A 112 -13.07 5.82 -8.95
C LEU A 112 -13.78 4.54 -8.50
N GLU A 113 -13.09 3.40 -8.51
CA GLU A 113 -13.65 2.13 -8.01
C GLU A 113 -14.13 2.24 -6.55
N LEU A 114 -13.33 2.88 -5.67
CA LEU A 114 -13.72 3.07 -4.27
C LEU A 114 -14.91 4.02 -4.12
N LEU A 115 -15.00 5.06 -4.93
CA LEU A 115 -16.18 5.95 -4.95
C LEU A 115 -17.44 5.23 -5.41
N GLU A 116 -17.34 4.37 -6.41
CA GLU A 116 -18.44 3.51 -6.87
C GLU A 116 -18.88 2.52 -5.77
N GLU A 117 -17.91 1.97 -5.02
CA GLU A 117 -18.19 1.06 -3.92
C GLU A 117 -18.91 1.79 -2.77
N ILE A 118 -18.47 3.00 -2.42
CA ILE A 118 -19.15 3.85 -1.44
C ILE A 118 -20.55 4.25 -1.93
N GLN A 119 -20.71 4.55 -3.21
CA GLN A 119 -22.01 4.82 -3.80
C GLN A 119 -22.97 3.63 -3.62
N ARG A 120 -22.50 2.41 -3.88
CA ARG A 120 -23.30 1.18 -3.66
C ARG A 120 -23.64 1.01 -2.18
N LEU A 121 -22.69 1.24 -1.28
CA LEU A 121 -22.95 1.20 0.17
C LEU A 121 -24.05 2.17 0.57
N VAL A 122 -23.98 3.44 0.14
CA VAL A 122 -24.99 4.45 0.47
C VAL A 122 -26.36 4.12 -0.14
N THR A 123 -26.38 3.60 -1.35
CA THR A 123 -27.63 3.18 -2.00
C THR A 123 -28.30 2.04 -1.23
N SER A 124 -27.55 1.03 -0.81
CA SER A 124 -28.10 -0.07 0.01
C SER A 124 -28.67 0.40 1.36
N LEU A 125 -28.12 1.49 1.91
CA LEU A 125 -28.64 2.08 3.15
C LEU A 125 -29.91 2.92 2.94
N ARG A 126 -30.19 3.38 1.71
CA ARG A 126 -31.38 4.19 1.37
C ARG A 126 -32.63 3.35 1.14
N ASP A 127 -32.49 2.14 0.64
CA ASP A 127 -33.64 1.26 0.40
C ASP A 127 -34.43 0.94 1.67
N GLY A 128 -33.78 1.07 2.86
CA GLY A 128 -34.46 1.07 4.16
C GLY A 128 -35.20 2.37 4.54
N PHE A 129 -35.06 3.45 3.77
CA PHE A 129 -35.60 4.80 4.08
C PHE A 129 -36.60 5.34 3.02
N ARG A 130 -37.35 4.50 2.33
CA ARG A 130 -38.33 4.91 1.33
C ARG A 130 -39.48 5.82 1.83
N HIS A 131 -39.38 6.39 3.03
CA HIS A 131 -40.44 7.22 3.62
C HIS A 131 -40.09 8.70 3.86
N SER A 132 -38.95 9.19 3.38
CA SER A 132 -38.66 10.63 3.45
C SER A 132 -38.29 11.18 2.09
N GLY A 133 -39.22 11.93 1.52
CA GLY A 133 -39.20 12.46 0.15
C GLY A 133 -38.21 13.60 -0.09
N SER A 134 -36.92 13.35 0.01
CA SER A 134 -35.90 14.21 -0.60
C SER A 134 -35.01 13.35 -1.47
N GLU A 135 -35.27 13.36 -2.78
CA GLU A 135 -34.37 12.92 -3.83
C GLU A 135 -33.13 13.82 -3.85
N VAL A 136 -32.16 13.53 -2.99
CA VAL A 136 -30.82 14.03 -3.19
C VAL A 136 -30.07 12.92 -3.93
N GLU A 137 -30.10 12.96 -5.25
CA GLU A 137 -29.09 12.33 -6.09
C GLU A 137 -27.75 12.99 -5.78
N VAL A 138 -27.12 12.63 -4.68
CA VAL A 138 -25.77 13.08 -4.40
C VAL A 138 -24.85 12.15 -5.20
N ALA A 139 -24.48 12.59 -6.40
CA ALA A 139 -23.35 12.04 -7.11
C ALA A 139 -22.10 12.29 -6.27
N PHE A 140 -21.69 11.29 -5.48
CA PHE A 140 -20.49 11.38 -4.65
C PHE A 140 -19.26 11.22 -5.54
N CYS A 141 -18.78 12.35 -6.07
CA CYS A 141 -17.63 12.37 -6.96
C CYS A 141 -16.33 12.77 -6.23
N THR A 142 -16.37 13.04 -4.92
CA THR A 142 -15.22 13.58 -4.19
C THR A 142 -14.89 12.80 -2.93
N CYS A 143 -13.58 12.76 -2.59
CA CYS A 143 -13.10 12.16 -1.34
C CYS A 143 -13.67 12.86 -0.10
N GLU A 144 -13.93 14.17 -0.18
CA GLU A 144 -14.49 14.96 0.91
C GLU A 144 -15.96 14.61 1.17
N ALA A 145 -16.77 14.47 0.11
CA ALA A 145 -18.15 14.02 0.24
C ALA A 145 -18.24 12.62 0.84
N ALA A 146 -17.33 11.72 0.47
CA ALA A 146 -17.25 10.39 1.04
C ALA A 146 -16.93 10.43 2.54
N GLU A 147 -15.98 11.26 2.98
CA GLU A 147 -15.62 11.43 4.39
C GLU A 147 -16.81 11.94 5.23
N TYR A 148 -17.57 12.88 4.69
CA TYR A 148 -18.81 13.34 5.33
C TYR A 148 -19.82 12.20 5.50
N LEU A 149 -19.97 11.33 4.49
CA LEU A 149 -20.86 10.16 4.57
C LEU A 149 -20.40 9.12 5.60
N GLU A 150 -19.09 8.88 5.70
CA GLU A 150 -18.56 7.99 6.72
C GLU A 150 -19.04 8.43 8.09
N GLN A 151 -18.88 9.72 8.43
CA GLN A 151 -19.24 10.28 9.74
C GLN A 151 -20.76 10.32 9.96
N THR A 152 -21.53 10.70 8.97
CA THR A 152 -22.98 10.94 9.14
C THR A 152 -23.83 9.70 8.92
N CYS A 153 -23.39 8.77 8.10
CA CYS A 153 -24.18 7.59 7.74
C CYS A 153 -23.61 6.28 8.29
N VAL A 154 -22.29 6.06 8.17
CA VAL A 154 -21.67 4.79 8.51
C VAL A 154 -21.42 4.69 10.01
N ASP A 155 -20.69 5.65 10.58
CA ASP A 155 -20.33 5.62 12.02
C ASP A 155 -21.57 5.68 12.91
N VAL A 156 -22.58 6.45 12.52
CA VAL A 156 -23.85 6.50 13.27
C VAL A 156 -24.53 5.13 13.34
N ARG A 157 -24.50 4.36 12.24
CA ARG A 157 -25.10 3.02 12.21
C ARG A 157 -24.26 2.00 12.97
N ILE A 158 -22.94 2.08 12.88
CA ILE A 158 -22.05 1.22 13.67
C ILE A 158 -22.27 1.47 15.17
N ASN A 159 -22.28 2.73 15.59
CA ASN A 159 -22.52 3.10 16.99
C ASN A 159 -23.90 2.64 17.49
N LYS A 160 -24.93 2.77 16.65
CA LYS A 160 -26.28 2.26 16.98
C LYS A 160 -26.29 0.75 17.12
N PHE A 161 -25.62 0.01 16.25
CA PHE A 161 -25.47 -1.43 16.37
C PHE A 161 -24.76 -1.80 17.67
N GLU A 162 -23.64 -1.15 18.01
CA GLU A 162 -22.91 -1.41 19.25
C GLU A 162 -23.75 -1.13 20.49
N GLN A 163 -24.57 -0.08 20.49
CA GLN A 163 -25.53 0.21 21.57
C GLN A 163 -26.59 -0.87 21.72
N ILE A 164 -27.16 -1.36 20.59
CA ILE A 164 -28.15 -2.46 20.62
C ILE A 164 -27.52 -3.72 21.23
N ILE A 165 -26.31 -4.08 20.78
CA ILE A 165 -25.60 -5.25 21.29
C ILE A 165 -25.27 -5.09 22.77
N TYR A 166 -24.84 -3.92 23.21
CA TYR A 166 -24.58 -3.62 24.62
C TYR A 166 -25.84 -3.79 25.48
N ASN A 167 -26.99 -3.30 25.03
CA ASN A 167 -28.26 -3.36 25.73
C ASN A 167 -28.82 -4.79 25.81
N LEU A 168 -28.51 -5.66 24.84
CA LEU A 168 -28.91 -7.08 24.88
C LEU A 168 -28.19 -7.89 25.98
N GLY A 169 -27.02 -7.42 26.43
CA GLY A 169 -26.27 -8.05 27.54
C GLY A 169 -26.08 -9.55 27.35
N SER A 170 -26.62 -10.36 28.32
CA SER A 170 -26.53 -11.82 28.28
C SER A 170 -27.47 -12.50 27.27
N ASN A 171 -28.44 -11.77 26.71
CA ASN A 171 -29.45 -12.31 25.78
C ASN A 171 -29.01 -12.17 24.28
N GLN A 172 -27.73 -12.07 24.02
CA GLN A 172 -27.20 -11.99 22.66
C GLN A 172 -27.38 -13.32 21.91
N THR A 173 -28.39 -13.39 21.04
CA THR A 173 -28.57 -14.52 20.11
C THR A 173 -28.00 -14.17 18.74
N VAL A 174 -27.63 -15.19 17.95
CA VAL A 174 -27.16 -14.99 16.56
C VAL A 174 -28.19 -14.25 15.75
N MET A 175 -29.49 -14.58 15.87
CA MET A 175 -30.58 -13.91 15.15
C MET A 175 -30.70 -12.44 15.53
N ALA A 176 -30.59 -12.07 16.80
CA ALA A 176 -30.64 -10.67 17.22
C ALA A 176 -29.47 -9.83 16.66
N ILE A 177 -28.30 -10.46 16.48
CA ILE A 177 -27.13 -9.82 15.86
C ILE A 177 -27.39 -9.60 14.36
N ILE A 178 -27.94 -10.59 13.65
CA ILE A 178 -28.26 -10.50 12.22
C ILE A 178 -29.32 -9.42 11.99
N ASP A 179 -30.38 -9.39 12.79
CA ASP A 179 -31.47 -8.40 12.67
C ASP A 179 -30.98 -6.97 12.96
N ALA A 180 -30.01 -6.81 13.85
CA ALA A 180 -29.43 -5.52 14.18
C ALA A 180 -28.35 -5.06 13.17
N PHE A 181 -27.80 -5.97 12.32
CA PHE A 181 -26.69 -5.67 11.43
C PHE A 181 -27.08 -4.73 10.29
N PRO A 182 -26.50 -3.51 10.20
CA PRO A 182 -27.02 -2.46 9.33
C PRO A 182 -26.57 -2.53 7.86
N PHE A 183 -25.60 -3.39 7.50
CA PHE A 183 -24.99 -3.42 6.16
C PHE A 183 -25.26 -4.74 5.42
N GLY A 184 -26.32 -5.48 5.80
CA GLY A 184 -26.65 -6.76 5.21
C GLY A 184 -26.82 -6.69 3.70
N ASP A 185 -27.55 -5.70 3.19
CA ASP A 185 -27.86 -5.53 1.76
C ASP A 185 -26.60 -5.16 0.94
N PHE A 186 -25.67 -4.38 1.50
CA PHE A 186 -24.40 -4.04 0.84
C PHE A 186 -23.57 -5.29 0.56
N PHE A 187 -23.34 -6.11 1.58
CA PHE A 187 -22.55 -7.34 1.42
C PHE A 187 -23.29 -8.40 0.60
N ALA A 188 -24.61 -8.38 0.64
CA ALA A 188 -25.48 -9.21 -0.18
C ALA A 188 -25.33 -8.96 -1.69
N GLN A 189 -25.28 -7.70 -2.10
CA GLN A 189 -25.07 -7.33 -3.51
C GLN A 189 -23.70 -7.72 -4.02
N ALA A 190 -22.66 -7.68 -3.17
CA ALA A 190 -21.32 -8.11 -3.54
C ALA A 190 -21.24 -9.63 -3.86
N THR A 191 -22.09 -10.43 -3.23
CA THR A 191 -22.16 -11.90 -3.48
C THR A 191 -23.04 -12.26 -4.69
N ARG A 192 -23.99 -11.42 -5.09
CA ARG A 192 -24.89 -11.66 -6.25
C ARG A 192 -24.19 -11.63 -7.59
N SER A 193 -23.03 -10.99 -7.72
CA SER A 193 -22.21 -11.06 -8.94
C SER A 193 -21.65 -12.45 -9.21
N SER A 194 -21.79 -13.40 -8.28
CA SER A 194 -21.24 -14.76 -8.39
C SER A 194 -22.26 -15.91 -8.30
N VAL A 195 -23.52 -15.68 -7.88
CA VAL A 195 -24.53 -16.78 -7.75
C VAL A 195 -25.96 -16.28 -7.98
N SER A 196 -26.70 -16.93 -8.85
CA SER A 196 -28.13 -16.71 -9.08
C SER A 196 -28.99 -17.46 -8.04
N GLY A 197 -29.77 -16.74 -7.21
CA GLY A 197 -30.75 -17.35 -6.29
C GLY A 197 -31.34 -16.38 -5.29
N ASP A 198 -32.67 -16.47 -5.10
CA ASP A 198 -33.56 -15.54 -4.37
C ASP A 198 -33.69 -15.82 -2.84
N GLU A 199 -32.64 -16.12 -2.13
CA GLU A 199 -32.71 -16.27 -0.65
C GLU A 199 -32.18 -15.04 0.09
N LYS A 200 -32.80 -14.71 1.26
CA LYS A 200 -32.41 -13.59 2.15
C LYS A 200 -30.91 -13.64 2.47
N ILE A 201 -30.13 -12.82 1.81
CA ILE A 201 -28.69 -12.95 1.65
C ILE A 201 -27.90 -12.46 2.90
N ALA A 202 -28.53 -11.69 3.80
CA ALA A 202 -27.94 -11.42 5.12
C ALA A 202 -27.62 -12.71 5.88
N SER A 203 -28.37 -13.80 5.60
CA SER A 203 -28.12 -15.12 6.17
C SER A 203 -26.80 -15.76 5.69
N THR A 204 -26.32 -15.48 4.47
CA THR A 204 -25.11 -16.14 3.94
C THR A 204 -23.82 -15.69 4.64
N LEU A 205 -23.71 -14.43 5.07
CA LEU A 205 -22.56 -13.95 5.83
C LEU A 205 -22.43 -14.64 7.20
N PHE A 206 -23.57 -14.95 7.83
CA PHE A 206 -23.64 -15.50 9.17
C PHE A 206 -23.99 -17.00 9.20
N ASN A 207 -24.16 -17.66 8.05
CA ASN A 207 -24.55 -19.08 7.93
C ASN A 207 -23.63 -20.06 8.64
N THR A 208 -22.34 -19.71 8.79
CA THR A 208 -21.35 -20.53 9.48
C THR A 208 -21.27 -20.23 10.97
N CYS A 209 -22.01 -19.23 11.46
CA CYS A 209 -21.93 -18.79 12.85
C CYS A 209 -22.85 -19.63 13.74
N GLN A 210 -22.26 -20.42 14.62
CA GLN A 210 -22.98 -21.23 15.61
C GLN A 210 -23.14 -20.51 16.96
N THR A 211 -22.31 -19.50 17.23
CA THR A 211 -22.30 -18.75 18.50
C THR A 211 -22.42 -17.24 18.24
N SER A 212 -22.98 -16.53 19.22
CA SER A 212 -23.09 -15.06 19.20
C SER A 212 -21.71 -14.38 19.07
N CYS A 213 -20.69 -14.96 19.68
CA CYS A 213 -19.32 -14.45 19.56
C CYS A 213 -18.79 -14.53 18.11
N GLN A 214 -19.07 -15.61 17.40
CA GLN A 214 -18.70 -15.75 15.98
C GLN A 214 -19.44 -14.72 15.12
N ALA A 215 -20.72 -14.53 15.33
CA ALA A 215 -21.53 -13.55 14.61
C ALA A 215 -21.03 -12.11 14.85
N LEU A 216 -20.67 -11.75 16.09
CA LEU A 216 -20.07 -10.46 16.41
C LEU A 216 -18.72 -10.25 15.73
N ASN A 217 -17.87 -11.29 15.66
CA ASN A 217 -16.58 -11.19 14.97
C ASN A 217 -16.77 -10.98 13.47
N VAL A 218 -17.75 -11.63 12.84
CA VAL A 218 -18.11 -11.39 11.44
C VAL A 218 -18.60 -9.95 11.24
N ALA A 219 -19.50 -9.46 12.09
CA ALA A 219 -19.99 -8.08 12.00
C ALA A 219 -18.85 -7.05 12.13
N ARG A 220 -17.94 -7.26 13.09
CA ARG A 220 -16.76 -6.40 13.27
C ARG A 220 -15.81 -6.44 12.07
N ALA A 221 -15.58 -7.61 11.48
CA ALA A 221 -14.79 -7.75 10.26
C ALA A 221 -15.42 -6.97 9.09
N CYS A 222 -16.75 -7.01 8.95
CA CYS A 222 -17.48 -6.21 7.96
C CYS A 222 -17.31 -4.70 8.21
N PHE A 223 -17.41 -4.25 9.45
CA PHE A 223 -17.19 -2.84 9.81
C PHE A 223 -15.76 -2.40 9.52
N GLN A 224 -14.78 -3.26 9.84
CA GLN A 224 -13.38 -3.00 9.52
C GLN A 224 -13.18 -2.87 8.00
N HIS A 225 -13.74 -3.76 7.20
CA HIS A 225 -13.66 -3.70 5.75
C HIS A 225 -14.23 -2.37 5.20
N ILE A 226 -15.41 -1.95 5.68
CA ILE A 226 -15.99 -0.64 5.29
C ILE A 226 -15.04 0.50 5.66
N ARG A 227 -14.48 0.53 6.88
CA ARG A 227 -13.52 1.55 7.31
C ARG A 227 -12.24 1.54 6.47
N GLU A 228 -11.80 0.38 6.02
CA GLU A 228 -10.64 0.24 5.12
C GLU A 228 -10.90 0.91 3.76
N ILE A 229 -12.10 0.77 3.18
CA ILE A 229 -12.52 1.44 1.94
C ILE A 229 -12.37 2.97 2.09
N PHE A 230 -12.93 3.56 3.15
CA PHE A 230 -12.84 5.00 3.41
C PHE A 230 -11.41 5.43 3.72
N SER A 231 -10.66 4.65 4.48
CA SER A 231 -9.26 4.91 4.82
C SER A 231 -8.37 4.88 3.58
N GLU A 232 -8.58 3.94 2.66
CA GLU A 232 -7.88 3.89 1.39
C GLU A 232 -8.23 5.11 0.53
N LEU A 233 -9.49 5.47 0.42
CA LEU A 233 -9.93 6.63 -0.37
C LEU A 233 -9.34 7.94 0.14
N ARG A 234 -9.24 8.15 1.46
CA ARG A 234 -8.60 9.34 2.05
C ARG A 234 -7.16 9.55 1.58
N GLN A 235 -6.42 8.46 1.32
CA GLN A 235 -5.04 8.55 0.83
C GLN A 235 -4.96 9.13 -0.59
N TYR A 236 -6.06 9.10 -1.35
CA TYR A 236 -6.11 9.61 -2.72
C TYR A 236 -6.61 11.06 -2.83
N ARG A 237 -7.01 11.68 -1.72
CA ARG A 237 -7.50 13.07 -1.68
C ARG A 237 -6.51 14.06 -2.32
N GLY A 238 -5.20 13.88 -2.09
CA GLY A 238 -4.18 14.72 -2.68
C GLY A 238 -4.19 14.71 -4.21
N PHE A 239 -4.45 13.55 -4.84
CA PHE A 239 -4.53 13.43 -6.30
C PHE A 239 -5.79 14.09 -6.89
N GLU A 240 -6.86 14.15 -6.14
CA GLU A 240 -8.10 14.83 -6.55
C GLU A 240 -7.90 16.34 -6.66
N LEU A 241 -7.18 16.93 -5.72
CA LEU A 241 -6.94 18.38 -5.66
C LEU A 241 -5.96 18.86 -6.75
N LEU A 242 -5.11 17.97 -7.26
CA LEU A 242 -4.08 18.29 -8.25
C LEU A 242 -4.65 18.23 -9.67
N ARG A 243 -4.47 19.31 -10.45
CA ARG A 243 -5.05 19.44 -11.79
C ARG A 243 -4.18 18.87 -12.90
N THR A 244 -2.86 19.07 -12.80
CA THR A 244 -1.92 18.68 -13.88
C THR A 244 -1.26 17.34 -13.58
N GLN A 245 -0.92 16.61 -14.63
CA GLN A 245 -0.20 15.34 -14.54
C GLN A 245 1.15 15.52 -13.84
N LYS A 246 1.87 16.61 -14.15
CA LYS A 246 3.15 16.93 -13.50
C LYS A 246 2.98 17.11 -11.97
N GLN A 247 1.93 17.79 -11.55
CA GLN A 247 1.65 17.93 -10.09
C GLN A 247 1.37 16.57 -9.43
N ARG A 248 0.61 15.71 -10.10
CA ARG A 248 0.27 14.36 -9.60
C ARG A 248 1.50 13.45 -9.53
N THR A 249 2.35 13.44 -10.57
CA THR A 249 3.60 12.67 -10.55
C THR A 249 4.56 13.18 -9.47
N ASN A 250 4.67 14.48 -9.28
CA ASN A 250 5.46 15.07 -8.21
C ASN A 250 4.93 14.66 -6.83
N TYR A 251 3.62 14.75 -6.62
CA TYR A 251 2.96 14.33 -5.38
C TYR A 251 3.17 12.84 -5.10
N LEU A 252 3.06 11.99 -6.13
CA LEU A 252 3.34 10.57 -6.02
C LEU A 252 4.75 10.33 -5.45
N LEU A 253 5.77 11.00 -6.00
CA LEU A 253 7.16 10.83 -5.57
C LEU A 253 7.45 11.40 -4.19
N THR A 254 6.82 12.52 -3.81
CA THR A 254 7.12 13.20 -2.55
C THR A 254 6.28 12.73 -1.38
N ASN A 255 5.09 12.16 -1.61
CA ASN A 255 4.14 11.85 -0.55
C ASN A 255 3.66 10.39 -0.53
N GLN A 256 3.37 9.79 -1.67
CA GLN A 256 2.75 8.47 -1.68
C GLN A 256 3.73 7.31 -1.85
N ALA A 257 4.71 7.45 -2.76
CA ALA A 257 5.69 6.40 -2.99
C ALA A 257 6.59 6.22 -1.76
N ARG A 258 6.71 5.00 -1.27
CA ARG A 258 7.57 4.64 -0.14
C ARG A 258 8.81 3.87 -0.56
N ILE A 259 8.73 3.17 -1.69
CA ILE A 259 9.85 2.48 -2.31
C ILE A 259 9.99 2.99 -3.72
N ILE A 260 11.10 3.65 -4.02
CA ILE A 260 11.41 4.23 -5.31
C ILE A 260 12.64 3.54 -5.86
N ALA A 261 12.54 2.96 -7.05
CA ALA A 261 13.60 2.20 -7.69
C ALA A 261 14.09 2.91 -8.96
N MET A 262 15.42 3.02 -9.13
CA MET A 262 16.05 3.57 -10.33
C MET A 262 17.49 3.05 -10.47
N THR A 263 18.03 3.12 -11.67
CA THR A 263 19.47 2.84 -11.86
C THR A 263 20.32 4.04 -11.44
N CYS A 264 21.59 3.81 -11.10
CA CYS A 264 22.54 4.88 -10.78
C CYS A 264 22.65 5.92 -11.91
N THR A 265 22.69 5.48 -13.16
CA THR A 265 22.69 6.36 -14.34
C THR A 265 21.44 7.24 -14.41
N HIS A 266 20.26 6.65 -14.18
CA HIS A 266 19.01 7.42 -14.19
C HIS A 266 18.97 8.42 -13.03
N ALA A 267 19.45 8.04 -11.85
CA ALA A 267 19.58 8.94 -10.70
C ALA A 267 20.45 10.17 -11.02
N ALA A 268 21.55 9.97 -11.74
CA ALA A 268 22.42 11.05 -12.17
C ALA A 268 21.70 12.00 -13.15
N LEU A 269 20.97 11.44 -14.13
CA LEU A 269 20.26 12.22 -15.15
C LEU A 269 19.16 13.12 -14.54
N ILE A 270 18.40 12.62 -13.58
CA ILE A 270 17.26 13.35 -12.98
C ILE A 270 17.60 14.01 -11.66
N ARG A 271 18.89 14.03 -11.25
CA ARG A 271 19.32 14.54 -9.94
C ARG A 271 18.79 15.95 -9.67
N LYS A 272 18.93 16.86 -10.63
CA LYS A 272 18.47 18.24 -10.48
C LYS A 272 16.98 18.30 -10.22
N ASP A 273 16.19 17.58 -11.01
CA ASP A 273 14.72 17.58 -10.88
C ASP A 273 14.28 17.03 -9.54
N LEU A 274 14.93 15.98 -9.01
CA LEU A 274 14.63 15.40 -7.70
C LEU A 274 14.99 16.34 -6.56
N VAL A 275 16.14 17.01 -6.64
CA VAL A 275 16.57 17.99 -5.63
C VAL A 275 15.65 19.20 -5.63
N ASP A 276 15.33 19.75 -6.81
CA ASP A 276 14.41 20.89 -6.95
C ASP A 276 12.98 20.54 -6.49
N LEU A 277 12.56 19.28 -6.64
CA LEU A 277 11.29 18.76 -6.14
C LEU A 277 11.25 18.66 -4.61
N GLY A 278 12.40 18.66 -3.95
CA GLY A 278 12.49 18.39 -2.51
C GLY A 278 12.32 16.90 -2.18
N PHE A 279 12.73 16.00 -3.08
CA PHE A 279 12.70 14.57 -2.87
C PHE A 279 13.52 14.17 -1.65
N LYS A 280 12.96 13.29 -0.79
CA LYS A 280 13.60 12.82 0.43
C LYS A 280 13.41 11.31 0.62
N TYR A 281 14.38 10.68 1.25
CA TYR A 281 14.35 9.27 1.63
C TYR A 281 15.17 9.03 2.89
N ASP A 282 14.83 7.98 3.64
CA ASP A 282 15.42 7.66 4.94
C ASP A 282 16.40 6.48 4.84
N ALA A 283 16.20 5.63 3.84
CA ALA A 283 17.05 4.48 3.58
C ALA A 283 17.42 4.41 2.10
N ILE A 284 18.63 3.96 1.81
CA ILE A 284 19.08 3.60 0.47
C ILE A 284 19.63 2.16 0.48
N VAL A 285 19.20 1.38 -0.49
CA VAL A 285 19.71 0.02 -0.74
C VAL A 285 20.30 -0.01 -2.13
N VAL A 286 21.58 -0.34 -2.23
CA VAL A 286 22.32 -0.41 -3.48
C VAL A 286 22.66 -1.86 -3.76
N GLU A 287 22.06 -2.42 -4.81
CA GLU A 287 22.33 -3.77 -5.32
C GLU A 287 23.47 -3.71 -6.35
N GLU A 288 24.29 -4.74 -6.40
CA GLU A 288 25.49 -4.80 -7.26
C GLU A 288 26.47 -3.63 -7.03
N ALA A 289 26.58 -3.15 -5.80
CA ALA A 289 27.37 -1.98 -5.45
C ALA A 289 28.87 -2.10 -5.85
N ALA A 290 29.42 -3.31 -5.89
CA ALA A 290 30.79 -3.56 -6.30
C ALA A 290 31.04 -3.38 -7.82
N GLN A 291 29.99 -3.31 -8.63
CA GLN A 291 30.07 -3.09 -10.09
C GLN A 291 29.91 -1.60 -10.45
N MET A 292 29.73 -0.73 -9.46
CA MET A 292 29.56 0.71 -9.68
C MET A 292 30.86 1.44 -9.40
N LEU A 293 31.15 2.45 -10.20
CA LEU A 293 32.19 3.42 -9.86
C LEU A 293 31.77 4.20 -8.60
N GLU A 294 32.76 4.59 -7.78
CA GLU A 294 32.50 5.36 -6.55
C GLU A 294 31.65 6.60 -6.81
N ILE A 295 31.93 7.32 -7.91
CA ILE A 295 31.17 8.51 -8.30
C ILE A 295 29.70 8.19 -8.61
N GLU A 296 29.41 7.06 -9.25
CA GLU A 296 28.07 6.61 -9.59
C GLU A 296 27.30 6.20 -8.33
N ALA A 297 27.96 5.51 -7.39
CA ALA A 297 27.38 5.13 -6.11
C ALA A 297 27.16 6.34 -5.18
N PHE A 298 27.99 7.39 -5.30
CA PHE A 298 27.87 8.60 -4.51
C PHE A 298 26.69 9.50 -4.92
N ILE A 299 26.38 9.59 -6.21
CA ILE A 299 25.28 10.45 -6.70
C ILE A 299 23.94 10.14 -6.02
N PRO A 300 23.49 8.87 -5.90
CA PRO A 300 22.27 8.53 -5.19
C PRO A 300 22.24 8.93 -3.71
N LEU A 301 23.39 9.06 -3.06
CA LEU A 301 23.49 9.48 -1.64
C LEU A 301 23.20 10.98 -1.45
N VAL A 302 23.33 11.78 -2.53
CA VAL A 302 23.18 13.25 -2.51
C VAL A 302 21.99 13.75 -3.35
N LEU A 303 20.97 12.91 -3.54
CA LEU A 303 19.75 13.29 -4.27
C LEU A 303 18.80 14.13 -3.43
N GLN A 304 18.98 14.21 -2.15
CA GLN A 304 18.14 15.01 -1.27
C GLN A 304 18.85 16.27 -0.79
N HIS A 305 18.09 17.36 -0.67
CA HIS A 305 18.62 18.60 -0.12
C HIS A 305 18.77 18.49 1.39
N CYS A 306 19.99 18.74 1.90
CA CYS A 306 20.23 18.85 3.32
C CYS A 306 19.68 20.19 3.83
N SER A 307 18.65 20.17 4.67
CA SER A 307 18.17 21.36 5.38
C SER A 307 19.01 21.56 6.62
N GLY A 308 19.96 22.51 6.59
CA GLY A 308 20.96 22.68 7.62
C GLY A 308 21.99 21.54 7.63
N ASN A 309 22.51 21.18 8.81
CA ASN A 309 23.53 20.12 8.97
C ASN A 309 22.95 18.70 9.14
N LYS A 310 21.67 18.45 8.84
CA LYS A 310 21.02 17.14 9.02
C LYS A 310 20.55 16.58 7.69
N SER A 311 21.10 15.45 7.31
CA SER A 311 20.54 14.57 6.27
C SER A 311 19.38 13.77 6.86
N GLN A 312 18.33 13.51 6.06
CA GLN A 312 17.26 12.60 6.44
C GLN A 312 17.67 11.13 6.28
N LEU A 313 18.76 10.87 5.53
CA LEU A 313 19.28 9.53 5.28
C LEU A 313 19.82 8.92 6.59
N GLU A 314 19.19 7.86 7.05
CA GLU A 314 19.54 7.14 8.27
C GLU A 314 20.27 5.83 7.99
N ARG A 315 19.93 5.17 6.86
CA ARG A 315 20.42 3.81 6.53
C ARG A 315 20.99 3.76 5.13
N VAL A 316 22.18 3.24 5.03
CA VAL A 316 22.84 2.95 3.74
C VAL A 316 23.22 1.48 3.74
N VAL A 317 22.63 0.71 2.82
CA VAL A 317 22.92 -0.73 2.67
C VAL A 317 23.53 -0.94 1.29
N LEU A 318 24.81 -1.35 1.25
CA LEU A 318 25.52 -1.68 0.03
C LEU A 318 25.68 -3.19 -0.07
N ILE A 319 25.21 -3.77 -1.17
CA ILE A 319 25.19 -5.22 -1.40
C ILE A 319 25.98 -5.53 -2.66
N GLY A 320 26.94 -6.42 -2.57
CA GLY A 320 27.76 -6.75 -3.73
C GLY A 320 28.71 -7.93 -3.51
N ASP A 321 29.56 -8.10 -4.51
CA ASP A 321 30.64 -9.09 -4.51
C ASP A 321 31.84 -8.50 -5.25
N HIS A 322 32.86 -8.18 -4.50
CA HIS A 322 34.09 -7.58 -5.04
C HIS A 322 34.97 -8.55 -5.84
N HIS A 323 34.62 -9.85 -5.87
CA HIS A 323 35.27 -10.87 -6.72
C HIS A 323 34.58 -11.05 -8.08
N GLN A 324 33.42 -10.39 -8.31
CA GLN A 324 32.78 -10.32 -9.63
C GLN A 324 33.41 -9.24 -10.50
N LEU A 325 32.85 -9.04 -11.70
CA LEU A 325 33.36 -8.08 -12.68
C LEU A 325 33.54 -6.70 -12.03
N PRO A 326 34.72 -6.08 -12.18
CA PRO A 326 34.94 -4.71 -11.73
C PRO A 326 34.07 -3.72 -12.54
N PRO A 327 33.93 -2.50 -12.05
CA PRO A 327 33.22 -1.41 -12.75
C PRO A 327 33.78 -1.12 -14.13
#